data_7e93462fbd1a5414424f750e66bffe08
#
_entry.id   7e93462fbd1a5414424f750e66bffe08
#
_cell.length_a   1.000
_cell.length_b   1.000
_cell.length_c   1.000
_cell.angle_alpha   90.00
_cell.angle_beta   90.00
_cell.angle_gamma   90.00
#
_symmetry.space_group_name_H-M   'P 1'
#
loop_
_entity.id
_entity.type
_entity.pdbx_description
1 polymer ?
#
loop_
_entity_poly.entity_id
_entity_poly.type
_entity_poly.pdbx_seq_one_letter_code
_entity_poly.pdbx_strand_id
1 'polypeptide(L)'
;MIANLSTSSCKRKDKLLDKQKEVLLDKIKSGEMPTGRGKNQETSLVRPGDTRWGSHYTTLSRIESMWDAVIEVLGIVEDDVRVPCRAGGLVHQMETFSFVFILKMMLKILRMTNDLSLLLQKKDQNIVQAMSLVTDVRTRLINWRNNGWEPLLEDVKAFCAKNDIPIPNMDDIFTKWGKSRKSGRNNVTADHFFRVDTFYAAIDSITTEFDHRFNE
;
A
#
# COMPACT_ATOMS: atom_id res chain seq x y z
N MET A 1 -11.25 -5.23 2.06
CA MET A 1 -11.69 -6.57 1.60
C MET A 1 -10.62 -7.63 1.88
N ILE A 2 -9.36 -7.49 1.47
CA ILE A 2 -8.26 -8.44 1.71
C ILE A 2 -8.16 -8.86 3.18
N ALA A 3 -7.98 -7.91 4.11
CA ALA A 3 -7.89 -8.21 5.54
C ALA A 3 -9.11 -8.97 6.08
N ASN A 4 -10.31 -8.63 5.61
CA ASN A 4 -11.53 -9.34 6.04
C ASN A 4 -11.55 -10.79 5.56
N LEU A 5 -11.18 -11.05 4.30
CA LEU A 5 -11.17 -12.41 3.75
C LEU A 5 -10.11 -13.29 4.41
N SER A 6 -8.91 -12.74 4.64
CA SER A 6 -7.81 -13.47 5.26
C SER A 6 -8.04 -13.76 6.76
N THR A 7 -8.85 -12.93 7.45
CA THR A 7 -9.04 -13.04 8.90
C THR A 7 -10.48 -13.40 9.33
N SER A 8 -11.40 -13.61 8.39
CA SER A 8 -12.81 -13.91 8.69
C SER A 8 -13.06 -15.31 9.32
N SER A 9 -12.06 -16.19 9.31
CA SER A 9 -12.12 -17.52 9.89
C SER A 9 -10.86 -17.78 10.70
N CYS A 10 -10.99 -18.40 11.88
CA CYS A 10 -9.84 -18.83 12.69
C CYS A 10 -8.88 -19.69 11.87
N LYS A 11 -9.40 -20.65 11.09
CA LYS A 11 -8.60 -21.52 10.24
C LYS A 11 -7.76 -20.75 9.20
N ARG A 12 -8.28 -19.65 8.61
CA ARG A 12 -7.55 -18.80 7.66
C ARG A 12 -6.51 -17.94 8.36
N LYS A 13 -6.87 -17.43 9.53
CA LYS A 13 -5.93 -16.68 10.38
C LYS A 13 -4.77 -17.54 10.80
N ASP A 14 -5.02 -18.78 11.23
CA ASP A 14 -3.98 -19.72 11.64
C ASP A 14 -3.05 -20.06 10.46
N LYS A 15 -3.61 -20.33 9.27
CA LYS A 15 -2.82 -20.55 8.05
C LYS A 15 -1.95 -19.35 7.68
N LEU A 16 -2.48 -18.12 7.79
CA LEU A 16 -1.71 -16.90 7.53
C LEU A 16 -0.52 -16.78 8.50
N LEU A 17 -0.73 -17.10 9.78
CA LEU A 17 0.32 -17.08 10.79
C LEU A 17 1.35 -18.18 10.55
N ASP A 18 0.92 -19.39 10.17
CA ASP A 18 1.82 -20.50 9.88
C ASP A 18 2.73 -20.18 8.67
N LYS A 19 2.16 -19.63 7.61
CA LYS A 19 2.94 -19.19 6.44
C LYS A 19 3.88 -18.03 6.73
N GLN A 20 3.44 -17.08 7.54
CA GLN A 20 4.32 -16.02 8.01
C GLN A 20 5.52 -16.57 8.81
N LYS A 21 5.28 -17.56 9.67
CA LYS A 21 6.37 -18.23 10.42
C LYS A 21 7.35 -18.94 9.48
N GLU A 22 6.85 -19.64 8.47
CA GLU A 22 7.66 -20.34 7.48
C GLU A 22 8.58 -19.36 6.75
N VAL A 23 8.05 -18.29 6.19
CA VAL A 23 8.80 -17.24 5.50
C VAL A 23 9.81 -16.55 6.45
N LEU A 24 9.42 -16.32 7.70
CA LEU A 24 10.31 -15.74 8.71
C LEU A 24 11.48 -16.66 9.05
N LEU A 25 11.23 -17.95 9.22
CA LEU A 25 12.26 -18.96 9.49
C LEU A 25 13.26 -19.05 8.33
N ASP A 26 12.78 -18.97 7.09
CA ASP A 26 13.67 -19.02 5.92
C ASP A 26 14.54 -17.75 5.82
N LYS A 27 14.00 -16.58 6.09
CA LYS A 27 14.78 -15.33 6.17
C LYS A 27 15.77 -15.29 7.31
N ILE A 28 15.48 -15.97 8.43
CA ILE A 28 16.44 -16.14 9.53
C ILE A 28 17.55 -17.09 9.14
N LYS A 29 17.22 -18.21 8.49
CA LYS A 29 18.21 -19.18 8.00
C LYS A 29 19.13 -18.59 6.93
N SER A 30 18.61 -17.75 6.04
CA SER A 30 19.38 -17.04 5.00
C SER A 30 20.24 -15.89 5.56
N GLY A 31 20.08 -15.53 6.84
CA GLY A 31 20.80 -14.42 7.45
C GLY A 31 20.28 -13.03 7.09
N GLU A 32 19.16 -12.94 6.37
CA GLU A 32 18.53 -11.67 5.98
C GLU A 32 17.85 -10.94 7.15
N MET A 33 17.53 -11.66 8.23
CA MET A 33 16.89 -11.08 9.39
C MET A 33 17.64 -11.35 10.69
N PRO A 34 17.83 -10.33 11.55
CA PRO A 34 18.49 -10.51 12.84
C PRO A 34 17.60 -11.30 13.80
N THR A 35 18.20 -12.27 14.49
CA THR A 35 17.55 -13.01 15.58
C THR A 35 17.64 -12.24 16.89
N GLY A 36 16.61 -12.31 17.75
CA GLY A 36 16.63 -11.70 19.08
C GLY A 36 15.26 -11.71 19.76
N ARG A 37 15.27 -11.68 21.10
CA ARG A 37 14.04 -11.68 21.91
C ARG A 37 13.16 -10.47 21.57
N GLY A 38 11.94 -10.72 21.09
CA GLY A 38 10.95 -9.67 20.76
C GLY A 38 11.11 -9.03 19.37
N LYS A 39 12.12 -9.42 18.56
CA LYS A 39 12.34 -8.79 17.23
C LYS A 39 11.44 -9.34 16.14
N ASN A 40 11.03 -10.59 16.23
CA ASN A 40 10.25 -11.28 15.18
C ASN A 40 8.92 -11.75 15.75
N GLN A 41 8.08 -10.80 16.18
CA GLN A 41 6.75 -11.13 16.70
C GLN A 41 5.78 -11.44 15.55
N GLU A 42 4.91 -12.42 15.81
CA GLU A 42 3.81 -12.74 14.89
C GLU A 42 2.92 -11.53 14.67
N THR A 43 2.72 -11.20 13.40
CA THR A 43 1.89 -10.05 13.00
C THR A 43 0.64 -10.59 12.29
N SER A 44 -0.54 -10.19 12.73
CA SER A 44 -1.79 -10.54 12.03
C SER A 44 -2.27 -9.38 11.17
N LEU A 45 -2.96 -9.68 10.07
CA LEU A 45 -3.70 -8.66 9.33
C LEU A 45 -4.86 -8.17 10.21
N VAL A 46 -4.90 -6.86 10.42
CA VAL A 46 -5.98 -6.20 11.18
C VAL A 46 -6.81 -5.39 10.19
N ARG A 47 -8.13 -5.48 10.32
CA ARG A 47 -9.04 -4.60 9.58
C ARG A 47 -8.77 -3.15 9.96
N PRO A 48 -8.59 -2.23 9.00
CA PRO A 48 -8.49 -0.82 9.31
C PRO A 48 -9.80 -0.35 9.93
N GLY A 49 -9.70 0.45 11.00
CA GLY A 49 -10.87 1.10 11.59
C GLY A 49 -11.26 2.31 10.75
N ASP A 50 -12.57 2.58 10.66
CA ASP A 50 -13.11 3.63 9.79
C ASP A 50 -12.71 5.05 10.24
N THR A 51 -12.30 5.23 11.49
CA THR A 51 -12.04 6.54 12.12
C THR A 51 -10.57 6.86 12.36
N ARG A 52 -9.63 5.93 12.12
CA ARG A 52 -8.21 6.11 12.42
C ARG A 52 -7.34 5.84 11.21
N TRP A 53 -6.84 6.89 10.58
CA TRP A 53 -5.94 6.81 9.42
C TRP A 53 -4.67 5.97 9.65
N GLY A 54 -4.12 5.99 10.87
CA GLY A 54 -2.99 5.13 11.25
C GLY A 54 -3.27 3.62 11.12
N SER A 55 -4.54 3.20 11.22
CA SER A 55 -4.93 1.80 11.00
C SER A 55 -4.81 1.39 9.52
N HIS A 56 -5.05 2.31 8.58
CA HIS A 56 -4.85 2.07 7.15
C HIS A 56 -3.37 1.88 6.83
N TYR A 57 -2.50 2.74 7.35
CA TYR A 57 -1.05 2.58 7.21
C TYR A 57 -0.58 1.21 7.71
N THR A 58 -0.97 0.85 8.93
CA THR A 58 -0.62 -0.45 9.52
C THR A 58 -1.11 -1.62 8.67
N THR A 59 -2.33 -1.57 8.16
CA THR A 59 -2.89 -2.64 7.32
C THR A 59 -2.13 -2.79 6.01
N LEU A 60 -1.87 -1.70 5.29
CA LEU A 60 -1.14 -1.73 4.02
C LEU A 60 0.31 -2.17 4.21
N SER A 61 0.98 -1.70 5.27
CA SER A 61 2.34 -2.12 5.62
C SER A 61 2.43 -3.63 5.92
N ARG A 62 1.41 -4.18 6.57
CA ARG A 62 1.32 -5.63 6.82
C ARG A 62 1.04 -6.42 5.54
N ILE A 63 0.19 -5.93 4.65
CA ILE A 63 -0.05 -6.56 3.34
C ILE A 63 1.27 -6.62 2.55
N GLU A 64 2.04 -5.53 2.52
CA GLU A 64 3.34 -5.50 1.85
C GLU A 64 4.34 -6.48 2.47
N SER A 65 4.48 -6.47 3.79
CA SER A 65 5.46 -7.31 4.50
C SER A 65 5.13 -8.80 4.49
N MET A 66 3.86 -9.15 4.34
CA MET A 66 3.33 -10.52 4.33
C MET A 66 2.76 -10.90 2.96
N TRP A 67 3.26 -10.28 1.88
CA TRP A 67 2.71 -10.42 0.54
C TRP A 67 2.48 -11.87 0.14
N ASP A 68 3.54 -12.69 0.18
CA ASP A 68 3.49 -14.10 -0.22
C ASP A 68 2.46 -14.90 0.59
N ALA A 69 2.45 -14.71 1.91
CA ALA A 69 1.48 -15.37 2.78
C ALA A 69 0.04 -14.92 2.52
N VAL A 70 -0.17 -13.63 2.17
CA VAL A 70 -1.50 -13.11 1.83
C VAL A 70 -1.98 -13.70 0.50
N ILE A 71 -1.15 -13.73 -0.53
CA ILE A 71 -1.47 -14.32 -1.84
C ILE A 71 -1.82 -15.80 -1.68
N GLU A 72 -1.02 -16.57 -0.95
CA GLU A 72 -1.29 -18.00 -0.74
C GLU A 72 -2.60 -18.25 0.01
N VAL A 73 -2.86 -17.51 1.09
CA VAL A 73 -4.12 -17.65 1.84
C VAL A 73 -5.33 -17.26 0.99
N LEU A 74 -5.21 -16.23 0.16
CA LEU A 74 -6.30 -15.86 -0.77
C LEU A 74 -6.51 -16.92 -1.84
N GLY A 75 -5.46 -17.55 -2.37
CA GLY A 75 -5.56 -18.69 -3.29
C GLY A 75 -6.30 -19.89 -2.67
N ILE A 76 -5.99 -20.23 -1.42
CA ILE A 76 -6.71 -21.29 -0.69
C ILE A 76 -8.19 -20.94 -0.47
N VAL A 77 -8.51 -19.66 -0.31
CA VAL A 77 -9.91 -19.20 -0.18
C VAL A 77 -10.65 -19.30 -1.52
N GLU A 78 -9.95 -19.12 -2.63
CA GLU A 78 -10.50 -19.29 -3.97
C GLU A 78 -10.91 -20.73 -4.24
N ASP A 79 -10.11 -21.69 -3.81
CA ASP A 79 -10.37 -23.13 -3.97
C ASP A 79 -11.51 -23.63 -3.05
N ASP A 80 -11.94 -22.85 -2.06
CA ASP A 80 -13.04 -23.21 -1.17
C ASP A 80 -14.39 -22.95 -1.85
N VAL A 81 -15.01 -24.01 -2.40
CA VAL A 81 -16.30 -24.01 -3.11
C VAL A 81 -17.45 -23.30 -2.33
N ARG A 82 -17.28 -23.13 -1.00
CA ARG A 82 -18.25 -22.46 -0.13
C ARG A 82 -18.18 -20.94 -0.15
N VAL A 83 -17.15 -20.37 -0.79
CA VAL A 83 -16.97 -18.91 -0.88
C VAL A 83 -16.86 -18.50 -2.35
N PRO A 84 -18.02 -18.39 -3.05
CA PRO A 84 -18.00 -18.19 -4.49
C PRO A 84 -17.32 -16.89 -4.90
N CYS A 85 -16.38 -16.98 -5.85
CA CYS A 85 -15.92 -15.96 -6.82
C CYS A 85 -15.26 -14.67 -6.32
N ARG A 86 -15.08 -14.42 -5.03
CA ARG A 86 -14.51 -13.13 -4.57
C ARG A 86 -12.99 -13.14 -4.35
N ALA A 87 -12.42 -14.30 -4.06
CA ALA A 87 -11.00 -14.37 -3.72
C ALA A 87 -10.08 -14.37 -4.94
N GLY A 88 -10.42 -15.11 -5.99
CA GLY A 88 -9.61 -15.22 -7.21
C GLY A 88 -9.49 -13.91 -7.98
N GLY A 89 -10.57 -13.17 -8.07
CA GLY A 89 -10.53 -11.83 -8.61
C GLY A 89 -9.63 -10.88 -7.80
N LEU A 90 -9.44 -11.14 -6.49
CA LEU A 90 -8.56 -10.34 -5.64
C LEU A 90 -7.09 -10.68 -5.82
N VAL A 91 -6.73 -11.96 -5.89
CA VAL A 91 -5.35 -12.37 -6.19
C VAL A 91 -4.92 -11.76 -7.51
N HIS A 92 -5.73 -11.98 -8.57
CA HIS A 92 -5.44 -11.39 -9.87
C HIS A 92 -5.30 -9.86 -9.84
N GLN A 93 -6.13 -9.15 -9.07
CA GLN A 93 -6.00 -7.69 -8.90
C GLN A 93 -4.74 -7.30 -8.14
N MET A 94 -4.36 -8.04 -7.10
CA MET A 94 -3.13 -7.79 -6.35
C MET A 94 -1.90 -8.00 -7.21
N GLU A 95 -1.87 -9.04 -8.04
CA GLU A 95 -0.79 -9.38 -8.96
C GLU A 95 -0.77 -8.50 -10.23
N THR A 96 -1.18 -7.22 -10.10
CA THR A 96 -1.07 -6.22 -11.15
C THR A 96 -0.11 -5.11 -10.77
N PHE A 97 0.63 -4.59 -11.76
CA PHE A 97 1.47 -3.40 -11.60
C PHE A 97 0.69 -2.23 -11.00
N SER A 98 -0.55 -2.01 -11.44
CA SER A 98 -1.40 -0.93 -10.95
C SER A 98 -1.68 -1.04 -9.45
N PHE A 99 -1.94 -2.25 -8.95
CA PHE A 99 -2.17 -2.45 -7.52
C PHE A 99 -0.90 -2.18 -6.72
N VAL A 100 0.24 -2.72 -7.15
CA VAL A 100 1.54 -2.52 -6.47
C VAL A 100 1.90 -1.04 -6.46
N PHE A 101 1.71 -0.33 -7.59
CA PHE A 101 1.95 1.10 -7.68
C PHE A 101 1.13 1.89 -6.65
N ILE A 102 -0.18 1.64 -6.60
CA ILE A 102 -1.07 2.30 -5.63
C ILE A 102 -0.68 1.93 -4.19
N LEU A 103 -0.36 0.65 -3.92
CA LEU A 103 0.07 0.20 -2.59
C LEU A 103 1.31 0.97 -2.12
N LYS A 104 2.37 1.03 -2.93
CA LYS A 104 3.62 1.72 -2.61
C LYS A 104 3.42 3.23 -2.44
N MET A 105 2.67 3.85 -3.35
CA MET A 105 2.33 5.27 -3.28
C MET A 105 1.55 5.59 -1.98
N MET A 106 0.51 4.82 -1.68
CA MET A 106 -0.30 5.02 -0.49
C MET A 106 0.46 4.77 0.80
N LEU A 107 1.34 3.77 0.84
CA LEU A 107 2.22 3.54 1.99
C LEU A 107 3.10 4.76 2.28
N LYS A 108 3.65 5.39 1.26
CA LYS A 108 4.47 6.59 1.43
C LYS A 108 3.66 7.78 1.96
N ILE A 109 2.48 8.03 1.39
CA ILE A 109 1.57 9.10 1.81
C ILE A 109 1.11 8.86 3.26
N LEU A 110 0.59 7.67 3.54
CA LEU A 110 0.05 7.34 4.85
C LEU A 110 1.13 7.32 5.93
N ARG A 111 2.38 6.98 5.60
CA ARG A 111 3.49 7.08 6.54
C ARG A 111 3.71 8.52 6.99
N MET A 112 3.77 9.47 6.04
CA MET A 112 3.95 10.90 6.35
C MET A 112 2.81 11.44 7.22
N THR A 113 1.56 11.11 6.89
CA THR A 113 0.38 11.57 7.63
C THR A 113 0.20 10.86 8.96
N ASN A 114 0.61 9.58 9.07
CA ASN A 114 0.59 8.86 10.35
C ASN A 114 1.58 9.44 11.35
N ASP A 115 2.80 9.77 10.91
CA ASP A 115 3.82 10.40 11.75
C ASP A 115 3.31 11.75 12.28
N LEU A 116 2.67 12.56 11.43
CA LEU A 116 2.00 13.79 11.84
C LEU A 116 0.90 13.53 12.87
N SER A 117 0.02 12.57 12.60
CA SER A 117 -1.09 12.22 13.50
C SER A 117 -0.60 11.78 14.89
N LEU A 118 0.47 10.99 14.96
CA LEU A 118 1.07 10.55 16.21
C LEU A 118 1.70 11.72 16.99
N LEU A 119 2.32 12.66 16.29
CA LEU A 119 2.90 13.84 16.92
C LEU A 119 1.81 14.77 17.45
N LEU A 120 0.73 15.01 16.68
CA LEU A 120 -0.39 15.86 17.08
C LEU A 120 -1.20 15.30 18.26
N GLN A 121 -1.15 13.98 18.51
CA GLN A 121 -1.84 13.34 19.63
C GLN A 121 -1.08 13.42 20.97
N LYS A 122 0.12 13.99 21.01
CA LYS A 122 0.87 14.16 22.25
C LYS A 122 0.19 15.17 23.17
N LYS A 123 0.13 14.87 24.48
CA LYS A 123 -0.57 15.72 25.48
C LYS A 123 0.03 17.11 25.62
N ASP A 124 1.33 17.25 25.40
CA ASP A 124 2.09 18.51 25.58
C ASP A 124 2.21 19.33 24.29
N GLN A 125 1.37 19.02 23.29
CA GLN A 125 1.41 19.69 22.00
C GLN A 125 0.78 21.08 22.10
N ASN A 126 1.52 22.13 21.73
CA ASN A 126 0.98 23.47 21.57
C ASN A 126 0.64 23.77 20.10
N ILE A 127 -0.19 24.78 19.87
CA ILE A 127 -0.69 25.10 18.53
C ILE A 127 0.43 25.53 17.57
N VAL A 128 1.45 26.22 18.05
CA VAL A 128 2.59 26.68 17.22
C VAL A 128 3.39 25.48 16.73
N GLN A 129 3.65 24.50 17.61
CA GLN A 129 4.30 23.25 17.22
C GLN A 129 3.44 22.43 16.26
N ALA A 130 2.13 22.37 16.48
CA ALA A 130 1.20 21.70 15.59
C ALA A 130 1.25 22.29 14.18
N MET A 131 1.20 23.60 14.05
CA MET A 131 1.27 24.30 12.75
C MET A 131 2.64 24.09 12.05
N SER A 132 3.74 24.11 12.82
CA SER A 132 5.06 23.79 12.27
C SER A 132 5.13 22.36 11.71
N LEU A 133 4.56 21.38 12.42
CA LEU A 133 4.51 19.98 11.95
C LEU A 133 3.67 19.81 10.68
N VAL A 134 2.54 20.51 10.59
CA VAL A 134 1.68 20.53 9.39
C VAL A 134 2.47 21.10 8.20
N THR A 135 3.16 22.22 8.39
CA THR A 135 3.99 22.85 7.36
C THR A 135 5.14 21.94 6.92
N ASP A 136 5.77 21.23 7.85
CA ASP A 136 6.83 20.27 7.53
C ASP A 136 6.31 19.12 6.67
N VAL A 137 5.18 18.50 7.03
CA VAL A 137 4.60 17.42 6.24
C VAL A 137 4.18 17.91 4.86
N ARG A 138 3.58 19.10 4.75
CA ARG A 138 3.26 19.73 3.47
C ARG A 138 4.51 19.92 2.60
N THR A 139 5.58 20.44 3.15
CA THR A 139 6.86 20.63 2.45
C THR A 139 7.44 19.29 1.98
N ARG A 140 7.38 18.26 2.80
CA ARG A 140 7.81 16.90 2.44
C ARG A 140 6.97 16.30 1.29
N LEU A 141 5.66 16.53 1.28
CA LEU A 141 4.78 16.10 0.19
C LEU A 141 5.14 16.82 -1.12
N ILE A 142 5.34 18.13 -1.09
CA ILE A 142 5.74 18.92 -2.26
C ILE A 142 7.10 18.47 -2.79
N ASN A 143 8.07 18.26 -1.89
CA ASN A 143 9.37 17.73 -2.29
C ASN A 143 9.26 16.34 -2.91
N TRP A 144 8.42 15.49 -2.36
CA TRP A 144 8.18 14.15 -2.92
C TRP A 144 7.47 14.22 -4.27
N ARG A 145 6.53 15.15 -4.46
CA ARG A 145 5.92 15.42 -5.77
C ARG A 145 6.96 15.74 -6.83
N ASN A 146 7.93 16.57 -6.48
CA ASN A 146 8.92 17.07 -7.45
C ASN A 146 10.02 16.05 -7.74
N ASN A 147 10.42 15.26 -6.76
CA ASN A 147 11.61 14.41 -6.83
C ASN A 147 11.32 12.91 -6.58
N GLY A 148 10.08 12.54 -6.30
CA GLY A 148 9.75 11.20 -5.83
C GLY A 148 9.28 10.23 -6.89
N TRP A 149 9.09 10.67 -8.13
CA TRP A 149 8.56 9.82 -9.21
C TRP A 149 9.50 8.66 -9.54
N GLU A 150 10.72 8.95 -9.92
CA GLU A 150 11.69 7.91 -10.32
C GLU A 150 11.97 6.90 -9.18
N PRO A 151 12.26 7.35 -7.94
CA PRO A 151 12.44 6.41 -6.83
C PRO A 151 11.20 5.54 -6.54
N LEU A 152 9.98 6.09 -6.69
CA LEU A 152 8.76 5.31 -6.52
C LEU A 152 8.63 4.26 -7.62
N LEU A 153 8.86 4.66 -8.88
CA LEU A 153 8.76 3.76 -10.02
C LEU A 153 9.77 2.62 -9.93
N GLU A 154 11.00 2.90 -9.50
CA GLU A 154 12.04 1.89 -9.26
C GLU A 154 11.66 0.91 -8.15
N ASP A 155 11.14 1.40 -7.01
CA ASP A 155 10.67 0.54 -5.91
C ASP A 155 9.50 -0.35 -6.35
N VAL A 156 8.56 0.18 -7.14
CA VAL A 156 7.45 -0.60 -7.70
C VAL A 156 7.96 -1.67 -8.66
N LYS A 157 8.87 -1.32 -9.58
CA LYS A 157 9.46 -2.26 -10.53
C LYS A 157 10.23 -3.38 -9.82
N ALA A 158 11.03 -3.03 -8.82
CA ALA A 158 11.78 -4.00 -8.02
C ALA A 158 10.84 -4.97 -7.28
N PHE A 159 9.75 -4.45 -6.69
CA PHE A 159 8.75 -5.28 -6.04
C PHE A 159 8.03 -6.21 -7.03
N CYS A 160 7.63 -5.69 -8.20
CA CYS A 160 6.99 -6.48 -9.25
C CYS A 160 7.92 -7.59 -9.75
N ALA A 161 9.19 -7.28 -10.03
CA ALA A 161 10.17 -8.25 -10.47
C ALA A 161 10.41 -9.36 -9.43
N LYS A 162 10.45 -9.01 -8.14
CA LYS A 162 10.60 -9.98 -7.04
C LYS A 162 9.42 -10.95 -6.95
N ASN A 163 8.21 -10.52 -7.29
CA ASN A 163 6.97 -11.28 -7.12
C ASN A 163 6.38 -11.76 -8.46
N ASP A 164 7.18 -11.80 -9.54
CA ASP A 164 6.80 -12.24 -10.88
C ASP A 164 5.57 -11.51 -11.45
N ILE A 165 5.35 -10.24 -11.05
CA ILE A 165 4.24 -9.41 -11.53
C ILE A 165 4.65 -8.72 -12.84
N PRO A 166 3.85 -8.82 -13.91
CA PRO A 166 4.16 -8.20 -15.19
C PRO A 166 4.30 -6.68 -15.08
N ILE A 167 5.42 -6.15 -15.58
CA ILE A 167 5.69 -4.71 -15.63
C ILE A 167 5.28 -4.20 -17.01
N PRO A 168 4.35 -3.23 -17.12
CA PRO A 168 3.97 -2.66 -18.39
C PRO A 168 5.11 -1.80 -18.97
N ASN A 169 5.19 -1.75 -20.30
CA ASN A 169 6.01 -0.71 -20.94
C ASN A 169 5.36 0.65 -20.71
N MET A 170 6.11 1.60 -20.17
CA MET A 170 5.61 2.93 -19.81
C MET A 170 5.22 3.78 -21.01
N ASP A 171 5.76 3.49 -22.19
CA ASP A 171 5.42 4.17 -23.45
C ASP A 171 4.15 3.63 -24.12
N ASP A 172 3.68 2.47 -23.70
CA ASP A 172 2.48 1.87 -24.26
C ASP A 172 1.20 2.59 -23.80
N ILE A 173 0.18 2.55 -24.67
CA ILE A 173 -1.13 3.12 -24.37
C ILE A 173 -1.76 2.36 -23.20
N PHE A 174 -2.05 3.07 -22.11
CA PHE A 174 -2.70 2.50 -20.93
C PHE A 174 -4.19 2.29 -21.15
N THR A 175 -4.61 1.03 -21.13
CA THR A 175 -6.03 0.68 -21.21
C THR A 175 -6.55 0.35 -19.81
N LYS A 176 -7.35 1.23 -19.24
CA LYS A 176 -7.97 0.98 -17.92
C LYS A 176 -8.91 -0.22 -18.00
N TRP A 177 -8.70 -1.19 -17.12
CA TRP A 177 -9.50 -2.41 -17.08
C TRP A 177 -11.01 -2.10 -17.02
N GLY A 178 -11.81 -2.76 -17.85
CA GLY A 178 -13.27 -2.59 -17.90
C GLY A 178 -13.79 -1.48 -18.79
N LYS A 179 -12.94 -0.69 -19.46
CA LYS A 179 -13.39 0.29 -20.48
C LYS A 179 -13.08 -0.22 -21.88
N SER A 180 -14.13 -0.27 -22.71
CA SER A 180 -14.02 -0.62 -24.13
C SER A 180 -13.07 0.36 -24.84
N ARG A 181 -12.19 -0.16 -25.72
CA ARG A 181 -11.34 0.64 -26.65
C ARG A 181 -12.12 1.64 -27.51
N LYS A 182 -13.46 1.50 -27.59
CA LYS A 182 -14.35 2.39 -28.38
C LYS A 182 -14.73 3.69 -27.70
N SER A 183 -14.40 3.89 -26.43
CA SER A 183 -14.61 5.18 -25.77
C SER A 183 -13.43 6.10 -26.12
N GLY A 184 -13.60 6.96 -27.11
CA GLY A 184 -12.62 7.88 -27.68
C GLY A 184 -12.13 8.99 -26.72
N ARG A 185 -11.68 8.61 -25.51
CA ARG A 185 -11.06 9.49 -24.52
C ARG A 185 -9.64 9.07 -24.28
N ASN A 186 -8.75 9.94 -24.74
CA ASN A 186 -7.34 10.07 -24.43
C ASN A 186 -6.55 8.74 -24.38
N ASN A 187 -5.89 8.43 -25.51
CA ASN A 187 -4.81 7.46 -25.58
C ASN A 187 -3.62 8.03 -24.79
N VAL A 188 -3.64 7.93 -23.47
CA VAL A 188 -2.52 8.31 -22.63
C VAL A 188 -1.58 7.12 -22.44
N THR A 189 -0.28 7.38 -22.38
CA THR A 189 0.71 6.34 -22.08
C THR A 189 0.58 5.87 -20.63
N ALA A 190 1.13 4.70 -20.31
CA ALA A 190 1.19 4.21 -18.94
C ALA A 190 1.96 5.18 -18.04
N ASP A 191 3.07 5.78 -18.52
CA ASP A 191 3.79 6.81 -17.78
C ASP A 191 2.89 8.00 -17.44
N HIS A 192 2.17 8.54 -18.42
CA HIS A 192 1.26 9.66 -18.17
C HIS A 192 0.19 9.30 -17.13
N PHE A 193 -0.41 8.12 -17.27
CA PHE A 193 -1.47 7.68 -16.34
C PHE A 193 -0.95 7.52 -14.90
N PHE A 194 0.18 6.86 -14.70
CA PHE A 194 0.71 6.64 -13.35
C PHE A 194 1.35 7.90 -12.78
N ARG A 195 2.08 8.66 -13.60
CA ARG A 195 2.80 9.85 -13.17
C ARG A 195 1.88 11.05 -12.97
N VAL A 196 1.10 11.40 -13.99
CA VAL A 196 0.31 12.65 -13.99
C VAL A 196 -1.06 12.42 -13.37
N ASP A 197 -1.83 11.45 -13.92
CA ASP A 197 -3.22 11.26 -13.53
C ASP A 197 -3.35 10.59 -12.15
N THR A 198 -2.27 9.93 -11.65
CA THR A 198 -2.34 9.23 -10.37
C THR A 198 -1.40 9.86 -9.34
N PHE A 199 -0.08 9.86 -9.56
CA PHE A 199 0.89 10.31 -8.57
C PHE A 199 0.80 11.81 -8.30
N TYR A 200 0.90 12.65 -9.33
CA TYR A 200 0.79 14.08 -9.14
C TYR A 200 -0.60 14.49 -8.66
N ALA A 201 -1.66 13.97 -9.29
CA ALA A 201 -3.03 14.29 -8.90
C ALA A 201 -3.33 13.96 -7.43
N ALA A 202 -2.84 12.82 -6.93
CA ALA A 202 -3.03 12.45 -5.52
C ALA A 202 -2.33 13.42 -4.57
N ILE A 203 -1.06 13.77 -4.84
CA ILE A 203 -0.30 14.68 -3.99
C ILE A 203 -0.87 16.09 -4.06
N ASP A 204 -1.22 16.57 -5.26
CA ASP A 204 -1.81 17.90 -5.46
C ASP A 204 -3.15 18.02 -4.73
N SER A 205 -3.99 16.98 -4.75
CA SER A 205 -5.23 16.95 -3.99
C SER A 205 -4.98 17.04 -2.48
N ILE A 206 -4.01 16.30 -1.96
CA ILE A 206 -3.69 16.32 -0.52
C ILE A 206 -3.10 17.67 -0.12
N THR A 207 -2.17 18.23 -0.89
CA THR A 207 -1.56 19.54 -0.58
C THR A 207 -2.58 20.66 -0.65
N THR A 208 -3.52 20.61 -1.60
CA THR A 208 -4.64 21.57 -1.68
C THR A 208 -5.52 21.49 -0.44
N GLU A 209 -5.82 20.28 0.06
CA GLU A 209 -6.57 20.11 1.30
C GLU A 209 -5.81 20.63 2.52
N PHE A 210 -4.50 20.47 2.58
CA PHE A 210 -3.67 21.08 3.63
C PHE A 210 -3.76 22.61 3.58
N ASP A 211 -3.65 23.21 2.40
CA ASP A 211 -3.75 24.66 2.23
C ASP A 211 -5.14 25.16 2.63
N HIS A 212 -6.19 24.43 2.26
CA HIS A 212 -7.56 24.83 2.58
C HIS A 212 -7.87 24.75 4.08
N ARG A 213 -7.27 23.82 4.81
CA ARG A 213 -7.57 23.61 6.23
C ARG A 213 -6.66 24.35 7.20
N PHE A 214 -5.47 24.71 6.76
CA PHE A 214 -4.41 25.24 7.66
C PHE A 214 -3.84 26.57 7.19
N ASN A 215 -4.42 27.26 6.21
CA ASN A 215 -4.02 28.58 5.73
C ASN A 215 -4.89 29.72 6.29
N GLU A 216 -5.40 29.59 7.52
CA GLU A 216 -6.01 30.70 8.26
C GLU A 216 -5.03 31.39 9.18
#